data_6b35b115374eb92dcd9abed0feaa28c2
#
_entry.id   6b35b115374eb92dcd9abed0feaa28c2
#
_cell.length_a   1.000
_cell.length_b   1.000
_cell.length_c   1.000
_cell.angle_alpha   90.00
_cell.angle_beta   90.00
_cell.angle_gamma   90.00
#
_symmetry.space_group_name_H-M   'P 1'
#
loop_
_entity.id
_entity.type
_entity.pdbx_description
1 polymer ?
#
loop_
_entity_poly.entity_id
_entity_poly.type
_entity_poly.pdbx_seq_one_letter_code
_entity_poly.pdbx_strand_id
1 'polypeptide(L)'
;MADSYTLGIDCGGSKVMAQSVTYNSITGLVSPGDFQLEVNYSDSPKWNSKFIPVHLDLQRQEFSEGNIYLTQPEMDQGDVIVETIQDIISKSESDSIGLCFPGIKNDRGVVIMANGPRIPDLLERIQGIDSILHDSDCCVLGEWKSTIGKLQNCDNALYIGGGTGIADGIILMGKMIDFNSRDDVKRSWELKMPSGETIESCLSPKGMIEQWNLSQREKVKTLDQLSKNKNADTIFEKAAEAFLFLIQNRARFFKANHAKIEKIVIGQRLGIFMADSKLISLLESNTDIPLDYSTDRRTAALGAAWKRICS
;
A
#
# COMPACT_ATOMS: atom_id res chain seq x y z
N MET A 1 -29.60 -20.68 1.96
CA MET A 1 -29.08 -19.47 1.30
C MET A 1 -27.62 -19.45 1.64
N ALA A 2 -26.74 -19.45 0.66
CA ALA A 2 -25.31 -19.26 0.95
C ALA A 2 -25.18 -17.88 1.60
N ASP A 3 -24.48 -17.79 2.73
CA ASP A 3 -24.20 -16.52 3.36
C ASP A 3 -23.41 -15.67 2.35
N SER A 4 -24.01 -14.55 1.89
CA SER A 4 -23.34 -13.64 0.98
C SER A 4 -22.15 -13.02 1.72
N TYR A 5 -20.96 -13.33 1.28
CA TYR A 5 -19.74 -12.74 1.81
C TYR A 5 -19.22 -11.64 0.87
N THR A 6 -18.51 -10.69 1.40
CA THR A 6 -17.84 -9.66 0.60
C THR A 6 -16.42 -10.09 0.27
N LEU A 7 -16.02 -9.90 -0.97
CA LEU A 7 -14.66 -10.13 -1.44
C LEU A 7 -13.88 -8.82 -1.43
N GLY A 8 -12.72 -8.81 -0.78
CA GLY A 8 -11.73 -7.76 -0.94
C GLY A 8 -10.64 -8.18 -1.91
N ILE A 9 -10.27 -7.28 -2.80
CA ILE A 9 -9.21 -7.49 -3.80
C ILE A 9 -8.18 -6.37 -3.68
N ASP A 10 -6.95 -6.75 -3.39
CA ASP A 10 -5.78 -5.87 -3.39
C ASP A 10 -4.94 -6.14 -4.64
N CYS A 11 -4.94 -5.19 -5.55
CA CYS A 11 -4.14 -5.24 -6.77
C CYS A 11 -2.84 -4.49 -6.59
N GLY A 12 -1.72 -5.16 -6.83
CA GLY A 12 -0.41 -4.54 -6.92
C GLY A 12 0.08 -4.44 -8.37
N GLY A 13 1.32 -3.98 -8.56
CA GLY A 13 1.94 -3.92 -9.90
C GLY A 13 2.40 -5.27 -10.46
N SER A 14 2.47 -6.33 -9.65
CA SER A 14 2.98 -7.65 -10.04
C SER A 14 2.07 -8.81 -9.70
N LYS A 15 1.09 -8.60 -8.83
CA LYS A 15 0.18 -9.64 -8.33
C LYS A 15 -1.07 -9.03 -7.75
N VAL A 16 -2.05 -9.89 -7.51
CA VAL A 16 -3.30 -9.59 -6.84
C VAL A 16 -3.49 -10.54 -5.65
N MET A 17 -4.02 -10.02 -4.54
CA MET A 17 -4.45 -10.77 -3.37
C MET A 17 -5.95 -10.57 -3.20
N ALA A 18 -6.70 -11.65 -3.12
CA ALA A 18 -8.13 -11.64 -2.85
C ALA A 18 -8.45 -12.41 -1.56
N GLN A 19 -9.36 -11.87 -0.76
CA GLN A 19 -9.78 -12.47 0.50
C GLN A 19 -11.27 -12.20 0.72
N SER A 20 -12.06 -13.26 0.92
CA SER A 20 -13.43 -13.13 1.39
C SER A 20 -13.46 -12.72 2.86
N VAL A 21 -14.52 -12.05 3.28
CA VAL A 21 -14.69 -11.64 4.67
C VAL A 21 -16.08 -11.93 5.19
N THR A 22 -16.17 -12.17 6.49
CA THR A 22 -17.40 -12.11 7.27
C THR A 22 -17.39 -10.83 8.09
N TYR A 23 -18.51 -10.15 8.19
CA TYR A 23 -18.66 -8.90 8.93
C TYR A 23 -19.44 -9.12 10.23
N ASN A 24 -18.89 -8.66 11.33
CA ASN A 24 -19.55 -8.66 12.61
C ASN A 24 -20.12 -7.26 12.92
N SER A 25 -21.44 -7.11 12.84
CA SER A 25 -22.12 -5.83 13.06
C SER A 25 -22.03 -5.30 14.49
N ILE A 26 -21.73 -6.14 15.48
CA ILE A 26 -21.58 -5.74 16.89
C ILE A 26 -20.24 -5.06 17.10
N THR A 27 -19.17 -5.66 16.57
CA THR A 27 -17.81 -5.13 16.73
C THR A 27 -17.42 -4.15 15.64
N GLY A 28 -18.11 -4.15 14.49
CA GLY A 28 -17.76 -3.39 13.31
C GLY A 28 -16.51 -3.90 12.57
N LEU A 29 -16.07 -5.13 12.90
CA LEU A 29 -14.86 -5.73 12.34
C LEU A 29 -15.19 -6.77 11.25
N VAL A 30 -14.26 -6.93 10.32
CA VAL A 30 -14.25 -8.05 9.37
C VAL A 30 -13.27 -9.13 9.82
N SER A 31 -13.62 -10.37 9.57
CA SER A 31 -12.74 -11.53 9.75
C SER A 31 -12.46 -12.19 8.41
N PRO A 32 -11.25 -12.71 8.15
CA PRO A 32 -10.99 -13.51 6.97
C PRO A 32 -11.97 -14.67 6.86
N GLY A 33 -12.57 -14.85 5.68
CA GLY A 33 -13.37 -16.01 5.32
C GLY A 33 -12.54 -17.08 4.62
N ASP A 34 -13.21 -18.11 4.11
CA ASP A 34 -12.54 -19.31 3.57
C ASP A 34 -11.91 -19.11 2.19
N PHE A 35 -12.45 -18.20 1.36
CA PHE A 35 -11.87 -17.92 0.06
C PHE A 35 -10.67 -16.99 0.19
N GLN A 36 -9.51 -17.50 -0.22
CA GLN A 36 -8.27 -16.74 -0.33
C GLN A 36 -7.54 -17.15 -1.60
N LEU A 37 -7.08 -16.18 -2.37
CA LEU A 37 -6.31 -16.43 -3.58
C LEU A 37 -5.28 -15.33 -3.80
N GLU A 38 -4.02 -15.73 -4.01
CA GLU A 38 -2.96 -14.85 -4.50
C GLU A 38 -2.52 -15.32 -5.89
N VAL A 39 -2.50 -14.41 -6.86
CA VAL A 39 -2.10 -14.69 -8.25
C VAL A 39 -1.01 -13.72 -8.67
N ASN A 40 0.11 -14.22 -9.16
CA ASN A 40 1.11 -13.38 -9.82
C ASN A 40 0.71 -13.20 -11.28
N TYR A 41 0.77 -11.98 -11.80
CA TYR A 41 0.48 -11.73 -13.21
C TYR A 41 1.47 -12.43 -14.14
N SER A 42 2.70 -12.67 -13.66
CA SER A 42 3.74 -13.43 -14.38
C SER A 42 3.38 -14.89 -14.65
N ASP A 43 2.36 -15.44 -13.97
CA ASP A 43 1.89 -16.81 -14.20
C ASP A 43 1.02 -16.90 -15.46
N SER A 44 0.55 -15.75 -15.98
CA SER A 44 -0.12 -15.65 -17.26
C SER A 44 0.88 -15.76 -18.43
N PRO A 45 0.64 -16.62 -19.43
CA PRO A 45 1.49 -16.70 -20.63
C PRO A 45 1.48 -15.42 -21.47
N LYS A 46 0.49 -14.55 -21.27
CA LYS A 46 0.37 -13.25 -21.93
C LYS A 46 1.21 -12.15 -21.24
N TRP A 47 1.72 -12.41 -20.01
CA TRP A 47 2.49 -11.42 -19.27
C TRP A 47 3.85 -11.15 -19.92
N ASN A 48 4.13 -9.88 -20.18
CA ASN A 48 5.40 -9.45 -20.74
C ASN A 48 6.33 -8.91 -19.63
N SER A 49 7.25 -9.74 -19.16
CA SER A 49 8.23 -9.37 -18.12
C SER A 49 9.21 -8.25 -18.53
N LYS A 50 9.26 -7.89 -19.82
CA LYS A 50 10.06 -6.78 -20.37
C LYS A 50 9.27 -5.48 -20.49
N PHE A 51 7.99 -5.47 -20.14
CA PHE A 51 7.20 -4.25 -20.12
C PHE A 51 7.82 -3.23 -19.18
N ILE A 52 7.97 -2.01 -19.67
CA ILE A 52 8.47 -0.86 -18.91
C ILE A 52 7.33 0.16 -18.86
N PRO A 53 6.86 0.52 -17.66
CA PRO A 53 5.85 1.56 -17.50
C PRO A 53 6.30 2.90 -18.13
N VAL A 54 5.36 3.62 -18.67
CA VAL A 54 5.60 4.99 -19.17
C VAL A 54 6.13 5.86 -18.02
N HIS A 55 7.06 6.78 -18.33
CA HIS A 55 7.64 7.66 -17.31
C HIS A 55 6.55 8.51 -16.63
N LEU A 56 6.63 8.67 -15.31
CA LEU A 56 5.60 9.35 -14.50
C LEU A 56 5.33 10.79 -14.95
N ASP A 57 6.37 11.53 -15.37
CA ASP A 57 6.19 12.91 -15.81
C ASP A 57 5.36 12.98 -17.10
N LEU A 58 5.58 12.03 -18.02
CA LEU A 58 4.77 11.93 -19.24
C LEU A 58 3.33 11.52 -18.90
N GLN A 59 3.13 10.56 -17.99
CA GLN A 59 1.79 10.17 -17.54
C GLN A 59 1.04 11.37 -16.92
N ARG A 60 1.73 12.18 -16.09
CA ARG A 60 1.15 13.39 -15.49
C ARG A 60 0.79 14.45 -16.53
N GLN A 61 1.66 14.64 -17.51
CA GLN A 61 1.40 15.55 -18.62
C GLN A 61 0.17 15.09 -19.40
N GLU A 62 0.14 13.86 -19.87
CA GLU A 62 -1.00 13.29 -20.62
C GLU A 62 -2.31 13.40 -19.81
N PHE A 63 -2.27 13.11 -18.52
CA PHE A 63 -3.43 13.24 -17.64
C PHE A 63 -3.90 14.71 -17.52
N SER A 64 -2.98 15.65 -17.36
CA SER A 64 -3.29 17.09 -17.26
C SER A 64 -3.86 17.67 -18.56
N GLU A 65 -3.48 17.11 -19.70
CA GLU A 65 -3.98 17.45 -21.03
C GLU A 65 -5.31 16.76 -21.38
N GLY A 66 -5.77 15.84 -20.50
CA GLY A 66 -6.99 15.05 -20.71
C GLY A 66 -6.86 13.96 -21.78
N ASN A 67 -5.64 13.63 -22.20
CA ASN A 67 -5.35 12.65 -23.25
C ASN A 67 -4.37 11.59 -22.74
N ILE A 68 -4.85 10.39 -22.45
CA ILE A 68 -4.03 9.27 -22.04
C ILE A 68 -3.75 8.38 -23.25
N TYR A 69 -2.48 8.31 -23.66
CA TYR A 69 -2.05 7.49 -24.80
C TYR A 69 -1.45 6.18 -24.30
N LEU A 70 -2.21 5.09 -24.42
CA LEU A 70 -1.74 3.75 -24.09
C LEU A 70 -0.97 3.16 -25.27
N THR A 71 0.23 2.64 -24.98
CA THR A 71 0.96 1.82 -25.95
C THR A 71 0.35 0.41 -26.02
N GLN A 72 0.52 -0.30 -27.14
CA GLN A 72 0.03 -1.68 -27.23
C GLN A 72 0.57 -2.60 -26.11
N PRO A 73 1.88 -2.58 -25.76
CA PRO A 73 2.37 -3.33 -24.61
C PRO A 73 1.73 -2.94 -23.27
N GLU A 74 1.35 -1.68 -23.11
CA GLU A 74 0.65 -1.24 -21.89
C GLU A 74 -0.78 -1.77 -21.83
N MET A 75 -1.49 -1.74 -22.95
CA MET A 75 -2.83 -2.33 -23.06
C MET A 75 -2.81 -3.84 -22.83
N ASP A 76 -1.87 -4.55 -23.44
CA ASP A 76 -1.73 -6.00 -23.27
C ASP A 76 -1.49 -6.37 -21.79
N GLN A 77 -0.70 -5.58 -21.05
CA GLN A 77 -0.51 -5.79 -19.62
C GLN A 77 -1.76 -5.45 -18.79
N GLY A 78 -2.46 -4.38 -19.16
CA GLY A 78 -3.75 -4.03 -18.58
C GLY A 78 -4.78 -5.14 -18.73
N ASP A 79 -4.81 -5.78 -19.91
CA ASP A 79 -5.68 -6.92 -20.20
C ASP A 79 -5.41 -8.11 -19.28
N VAL A 80 -4.14 -8.46 -19.05
CA VAL A 80 -3.77 -9.53 -18.11
C VAL A 80 -4.28 -9.23 -16.70
N ILE A 81 -4.15 -8.00 -16.24
CA ILE A 81 -4.63 -7.60 -14.90
C ILE A 81 -6.15 -7.74 -14.83
N VAL A 82 -6.87 -7.20 -15.80
CA VAL A 82 -8.35 -7.27 -15.85
C VAL A 82 -8.83 -8.71 -15.91
N GLU A 83 -8.28 -9.53 -16.81
CA GLU A 83 -8.62 -10.95 -16.92
C GLU A 83 -8.38 -11.70 -15.60
N THR A 84 -7.27 -11.40 -14.91
CA THR A 84 -6.96 -12.00 -13.61
C THR A 84 -7.98 -11.62 -12.54
N ILE A 85 -8.38 -10.34 -12.48
CA ILE A 85 -9.41 -9.89 -11.52
C ILE A 85 -10.76 -10.55 -11.81
N GLN A 86 -11.16 -10.61 -13.09
CA GLN A 86 -12.41 -11.23 -13.50
C GLN A 86 -12.45 -12.75 -13.16
N ASP A 87 -11.33 -13.45 -13.37
CA ASP A 87 -11.19 -14.88 -13.02
C ASP A 87 -11.33 -15.10 -11.50
N ILE A 88 -10.71 -14.22 -10.68
CA ILE A 88 -10.83 -14.26 -9.23
C ILE A 88 -12.28 -14.03 -8.79
N ILE A 89 -12.94 -13.01 -9.34
CA ILE A 89 -14.36 -12.71 -9.04
C ILE A 89 -15.23 -13.89 -9.36
N SER A 90 -15.06 -14.47 -10.56
CA SER A 90 -15.82 -15.64 -10.99
C SER A 90 -15.62 -16.85 -10.07
N LYS A 91 -14.40 -17.10 -9.60
CA LYS A 91 -14.07 -18.20 -8.67
C LYS A 91 -14.60 -17.98 -7.27
N SER A 92 -14.74 -16.72 -6.85
CA SER A 92 -15.21 -16.39 -5.52
C SER A 92 -16.72 -16.50 -5.36
N GLU A 93 -17.48 -16.44 -6.45
CA GLU A 93 -18.95 -16.40 -6.44
C GLU A 93 -19.55 -15.27 -5.57
N SER A 94 -18.78 -14.19 -5.35
CA SER A 94 -19.21 -13.04 -4.53
C SER A 94 -19.80 -11.94 -5.40
N ASP A 95 -20.96 -11.42 -4.99
CA ASP A 95 -21.64 -10.28 -5.63
C ASP A 95 -21.24 -8.92 -5.01
N SER A 96 -20.54 -8.94 -3.89
CA SER A 96 -20.11 -7.75 -3.17
C SER A 96 -18.58 -7.66 -3.17
N ILE A 97 -18.02 -6.67 -3.90
CA ILE A 97 -16.59 -6.60 -4.16
C ILE A 97 -16.04 -5.23 -3.77
N GLY A 98 -15.02 -5.23 -2.93
CA GLY A 98 -14.16 -4.06 -2.66
C GLY A 98 -12.83 -4.24 -3.39
N LEU A 99 -12.49 -3.30 -4.27
CA LEU A 99 -11.24 -3.32 -5.02
C LEU A 99 -10.34 -2.16 -4.62
N CYS A 100 -9.09 -2.42 -4.31
CA CYS A 100 -8.07 -1.38 -4.19
C CYS A 100 -6.94 -1.56 -5.20
N PHE A 101 -6.37 -0.43 -5.60
CA PHE A 101 -5.31 -0.38 -6.60
C PHE A 101 -4.33 0.76 -6.27
N PRO A 102 -3.02 0.63 -6.51
CA PRO A 102 -2.07 1.72 -6.39
C PRO A 102 -2.26 2.77 -7.51
N GLY A 103 -1.54 3.89 -7.39
CA GLY A 103 -1.56 4.95 -8.39
C GLY A 103 -2.71 5.95 -8.25
N ILE A 104 -2.81 6.87 -9.21
CA ILE A 104 -3.88 7.88 -9.27
C ILE A 104 -5.03 7.32 -10.09
N LYS A 105 -6.23 7.49 -9.58
CA LYS A 105 -7.49 7.02 -10.15
C LYS A 105 -8.42 8.19 -10.44
N ASN A 106 -9.26 8.03 -11.44
CA ASN A 106 -10.45 8.83 -11.65
C ASN A 106 -11.70 7.94 -11.45
N ASP A 107 -12.85 8.42 -11.84
CA ASP A 107 -14.16 7.73 -11.78
C ASP A 107 -14.28 6.53 -12.73
N ARG A 108 -13.32 6.30 -13.63
CA ARG A 108 -13.34 5.22 -14.62
C ARG A 108 -12.23 4.18 -14.43
N GLY A 109 -11.08 4.57 -13.89
CA GLY A 109 -9.95 3.64 -13.78
C GLY A 109 -8.66 4.24 -13.24
N VAL A 110 -7.55 3.57 -13.50
CA VAL A 110 -6.20 3.92 -13.07
C VAL A 110 -5.50 4.73 -14.15
N VAL A 111 -5.27 6.01 -13.90
CA VAL A 111 -4.77 6.96 -14.89
C VAL A 111 -3.28 7.29 -14.76
N ILE A 112 -2.68 7.09 -13.57
CA ILE A 112 -1.22 7.17 -13.36
C ILE A 112 -0.79 5.96 -12.53
N MET A 113 0.20 5.23 -13.02
CA MET A 113 0.72 4.02 -12.38
C MET A 113 2.25 3.95 -12.50
N ALA A 114 2.95 4.03 -11.37
CA ALA A 114 4.42 4.06 -11.37
C ALA A 114 5.09 2.74 -11.78
N ASN A 115 4.49 1.61 -11.41
CA ASN A 115 5.12 0.29 -11.53
C ASN A 115 4.20 -0.75 -12.18
N GLY A 116 3.39 -0.31 -13.15
CA GLY A 116 2.46 -1.16 -13.88
C GLY A 116 1.81 -0.40 -15.03
N PRO A 117 0.90 -1.03 -15.78
CA PRO A 117 0.15 -0.38 -16.83
C PRO A 117 -0.92 0.54 -16.24
N ARG A 118 -1.23 1.61 -16.94
CA ARG A 118 -2.46 2.37 -16.70
C ARG A 118 -3.65 1.61 -17.28
N ILE A 119 -4.79 1.67 -16.60
CA ILE A 119 -6.04 1.02 -17.04
C ILE A 119 -7.17 2.05 -16.82
N PRO A 120 -7.29 3.04 -17.71
CA PRO A 120 -8.20 4.17 -17.49
C PRO A 120 -9.69 3.80 -17.61
N ASP A 121 -9.99 2.62 -18.13
CA ASP A 121 -11.34 2.05 -18.33
C ASP A 121 -11.61 0.84 -17.40
N LEU A 122 -10.89 0.69 -16.31
CA LEU A 122 -10.92 -0.50 -15.44
C LEU A 122 -12.32 -0.81 -14.94
N LEU A 123 -13.08 0.19 -14.49
CA LEU A 123 -14.44 0.01 -13.97
C LEU A 123 -15.45 -0.40 -15.04
N GLU A 124 -15.27 0.03 -16.28
CA GLU A 124 -16.14 -0.36 -17.38
C GLU A 124 -15.93 -1.84 -17.78
N ARG A 125 -14.74 -2.36 -17.48
CA ARG A 125 -14.33 -3.72 -17.86
C ARG A 125 -14.63 -4.78 -16.81
N ILE A 126 -14.86 -4.37 -15.54
CA ILE A 126 -15.08 -5.31 -14.44
C ILE A 126 -16.48 -5.08 -13.84
N GLN A 127 -17.36 -6.07 -14.00
CA GLN A 127 -18.71 -6.01 -13.44
C GLN A 127 -18.69 -6.14 -11.90
N GLY A 128 -19.65 -5.48 -11.24
CA GLY A 128 -19.84 -5.59 -9.79
C GLY A 128 -18.92 -4.71 -8.94
N ILE A 129 -18.11 -3.83 -9.58
CA ILE A 129 -17.24 -2.87 -8.90
C ILE A 129 -17.69 -1.46 -9.23
N ASP A 130 -18.01 -0.66 -8.20
CA ASP A 130 -18.52 0.69 -8.36
C ASP A 130 -17.42 1.75 -8.19
N SER A 131 -16.30 1.39 -7.54
CA SER A 131 -15.20 2.32 -7.26
C SER A 131 -13.88 1.57 -7.02
N ILE A 132 -12.77 2.27 -7.26
CA ILE A 132 -11.43 1.77 -6.98
C ILE A 132 -10.87 2.54 -5.79
N LEU A 133 -10.56 1.83 -4.71
CA LEU A 133 -10.02 2.40 -3.48
C LEU A 133 -8.49 2.61 -3.59
N HIS A 134 -7.94 3.46 -2.74
CA HIS A 134 -6.49 3.56 -2.58
C HIS A 134 -5.97 2.37 -1.76
N ASP A 135 -4.93 1.72 -2.24
CA ASP A 135 -4.27 0.58 -1.58
C ASP A 135 -3.76 0.94 -0.18
N SER A 136 -3.14 2.13 -0.03
CA SER A 136 -2.67 2.63 1.26
C SER A 136 -3.80 2.81 2.28
N ASP A 137 -4.93 3.38 1.86
CA ASP A 137 -6.10 3.57 2.73
C ASP A 137 -6.70 2.22 3.14
N CYS A 138 -6.71 1.26 2.22
CA CYS A 138 -7.16 -0.11 2.50
C CYS A 138 -6.21 -0.84 3.45
N CYS A 139 -4.89 -0.62 3.38
CA CYS A 139 -3.96 -1.14 4.37
C CYS A 139 -4.30 -0.62 5.78
N VAL A 140 -4.51 0.69 5.94
CA VAL A 140 -4.92 1.29 7.23
C VAL A 140 -6.23 0.68 7.72
N LEU A 141 -7.25 0.62 6.85
CA LEU A 141 -8.55 0.04 7.21
C LEU A 141 -8.43 -1.43 7.60
N GLY A 142 -7.63 -2.21 6.90
CA GLY A 142 -7.40 -3.61 7.24
C GLY A 142 -6.72 -3.78 8.59
N GLU A 143 -5.73 -2.95 8.92
CA GLU A 143 -5.10 -2.95 10.24
C GLU A 143 -6.03 -2.46 11.35
N TRP A 144 -6.97 -1.58 11.04
CA TRP A 144 -7.87 -1.00 12.02
C TRP A 144 -9.18 -1.76 12.18
N LYS A 145 -9.73 -2.26 11.09
CA LYS A 145 -11.10 -2.79 11.01
C LYS A 145 -11.17 -4.29 10.74
N SER A 146 -10.07 -5.01 10.81
CA SER A 146 -10.10 -6.48 10.74
C SER A 146 -9.66 -7.15 12.04
N THR A 147 -10.10 -8.39 12.25
CA THR A 147 -9.75 -9.18 13.45
C THR A 147 -8.29 -9.59 13.48
N ILE A 148 -7.57 -9.52 12.37
CA ILE A 148 -6.13 -9.80 12.28
C ILE A 148 -5.27 -8.53 12.32
N GLY A 149 -5.90 -7.36 12.22
CA GLY A 149 -5.21 -6.07 12.19
C GLY A 149 -4.62 -5.69 13.54
N LYS A 150 -3.60 -4.85 13.52
CA LYS A 150 -2.80 -4.44 14.67
C LYS A 150 -3.21 -3.08 15.26
N LEU A 151 -4.10 -2.34 14.58
CA LEU A 151 -4.62 -1.02 15.00
C LEU A 151 -6.02 -1.09 15.60
N GLN A 152 -6.53 -2.29 15.92
CA GLN A 152 -7.83 -2.42 16.56
C GLN A 152 -7.87 -1.60 17.86
N ASN A 153 -9.03 -1.00 18.13
CA ASN A 153 -9.30 -0.19 19.33
C ASN A 153 -8.40 1.04 19.52
N CYS A 154 -7.65 1.46 18.49
CA CYS A 154 -6.90 2.71 18.52
C CYS A 154 -7.78 3.84 17.94
N ASP A 155 -7.88 4.94 18.68
CA ASP A 155 -8.51 6.17 18.19
C ASP A 155 -7.50 7.11 17.52
N ASN A 156 -6.21 6.98 17.90
CA ASN A 156 -5.14 7.83 17.39
C ASN A 156 -3.93 6.96 17.01
N ALA A 157 -3.80 6.62 15.75
CA ALA A 157 -2.77 5.70 15.30
C ALA A 157 -2.16 6.09 13.95
N LEU A 158 -0.96 5.59 13.73
CA LEU A 158 -0.22 5.77 12.49
C LEU A 158 0.08 4.41 11.86
N TYR A 159 -0.25 4.26 10.60
CA TYR A 159 0.21 3.16 9.76
C TYR A 159 1.31 3.66 8.82
N ILE A 160 2.38 2.89 8.66
CA ILE A 160 3.45 3.16 7.69
C ILE A 160 3.67 1.90 6.87
N GLY A 161 3.35 1.95 5.59
CA GLY A 161 3.51 0.85 4.64
C GLY A 161 4.69 1.10 3.70
N GLY A 162 5.53 0.08 3.51
CA GLY A 162 6.61 0.13 2.52
C GLY A 162 6.55 -1.07 1.59
N GLY A 163 6.15 -0.82 0.36
CA GLY A 163 6.18 -1.80 -0.73
C GLY A 163 7.28 -1.47 -1.73
N THR A 164 6.92 -0.94 -2.89
CA THR A 164 7.90 -0.30 -3.82
C THR A 164 8.26 1.09 -3.31
N GLY A 165 7.25 1.91 -2.99
CA GLY A 165 7.39 3.20 -2.35
C GLY A 165 7.11 3.13 -0.85
N ILE A 166 6.87 4.29 -0.24
CA ILE A 166 6.43 4.46 1.14
C ILE A 166 5.07 5.13 1.15
N ALA A 167 4.16 4.65 1.98
CA ALA A 167 2.86 5.27 2.20
C ALA A 167 2.57 5.28 3.69
N ASP A 168 1.81 6.25 4.15
CA ASP A 168 1.32 6.29 5.50
C ASP A 168 -0.18 6.59 5.56
N GLY A 169 -0.79 6.26 6.68
CA GLY A 169 -2.18 6.58 6.96
C GLY A 169 -2.38 6.89 8.43
N ILE A 170 -3.29 7.78 8.70
CA ILE A 170 -3.53 8.36 10.02
C ILE A 170 -4.97 8.05 10.46
N ILE A 171 -5.11 7.52 11.66
CA ILE A 171 -6.37 7.48 12.40
C ILE A 171 -6.28 8.57 13.46
N LEU A 172 -7.20 9.53 13.44
CA LEU A 172 -7.28 10.64 14.38
C LEU A 172 -8.69 10.71 14.96
N MET A 173 -8.80 10.59 16.29
CA MET A 173 -10.08 10.61 17.01
C MET A 173 -11.11 9.64 16.41
N GLY A 174 -10.68 8.41 16.14
CA GLY A 174 -11.52 7.34 15.60
C GLY A 174 -11.95 7.56 14.14
N LYS A 175 -11.24 8.39 13.37
CA LYS A 175 -11.52 8.64 11.95
C LYS A 175 -10.24 8.55 11.13
N MET A 176 -10.31 7.87 9.99
CA MET A 176 -9.21 7.88 9.03
C MET A 176 -9.13 9.26 8.36
N ILE A 177 -7.92 9.80 8.27
CA ILE A 177 -7.64 11.07 7.63
C ILE A 177 -7.56 10.88 6.12
N ASP A 178 -8.38 11.63 5.40
CA ASP A 178 -8.21 11.79 3.95
C ASP A 178 -7.21 12.91 3.67
N PHE A 179 -6.02 12.55 3.21
CA PHE A 179 -4.97 13.51 2.88
C PHE A 179 -5.36 14.47 1.74
N ASN A 180 -6.29 14.08 0.87
CA ASN A 180 -6.70 14.95 -0.24
C ASN A 180 -7.63 16.09 0.22
N SER A 181 -8.27 15.94 1.37
CA SER A 181 -9.19 16.94 1.94
C SER A 181 -8.50 17.86 2.96
N ARG A 182 -7.15 17.77 3.12
CA ARG A 182 -6.41 18.50 4.16
C ARG A 182 -5.09 19.07 3.64
N ASP A 183 -4.92 20.38 3.79
CA ASP A 183 -3.70 21.10 3.40
C ASP A 183 -2.65 21.13 4.54
N ASP A 184 -3.04 20.79 5.78
CA ASP A 184 -2.17 20.85 6.95
C ASP A 184 -1.35 19.56 7.17
N VAL A 185 -1.57 18.53 6.36
CA VAL A 185 -0.82 17.27 6.41
C VAL A 185 -0.45 16.80 5.01
N LYS A 186 0.84 16.61 4.76
CA LYS A 186 1.36 16.05 3.50
C LYS A 186 1.49 14.54 3.58
N ARG A 187 1.36 13.86 2.47
CA ARG A 187 1.65 12.42 2.38
C ARG A 187 3.15 12.16 2.59
N SER A 188 3.52 10.98 3.07
CA SER A 188 4.92 10.65 3.40
C SER A 188 5.89 10.85 2.23
N TRP A 189 5.48 10.51 1.01
CA TRP A 189 6.35 10.68 -0.18
C TRP A 189 6.57 12.13 -0.61
N GLU A 190 5.75 13.07 -0.13
CA GLU A 190 5.90 14.52 -0.38
C GLU A 190 6.87 15.18 0.60
N LEU A 191 7.17 14.50 1.72
CA LEU A 191 8.01 15.03 2.77
C LEU A 191 9.49 14.92 2.39
N LYS A 192 10.22 16.01 2.64
CA LYS A 192 11.68 16.08 2.48
C LYS A 192 12.34 16.21 3.82
N MET A 193 13.40 15.47 4.02
CA MET A 193 14.29 15.60 5.16
C MET A 193 15.07 16.91 5.11
N PRO A 194 15.65 17.36 6.22
CA PRO A 194 16.55 18.53 6.23
C PRO A 194 17.72 18.42 5.24
N SER A 195 18.14 17.21 4.90
CA SER A 195 19.16 16.93 3.88
C SER A 195 18.70 17.23 2.44
N GLY A 196 17.40 17.48 2.22
CA GLY A 196 16.77 17.67 0.93
C GLY A 196 16.27 16.40 0.26
N GLU A 197 16.61 15.22 0.76
CA GLU A 197 16.16 13.93 0.26
C GLU A 197 14.70 13.66 0.68
N THR A 198 13.96 12.90 -0.13
CA THR A 198 12.61 12.50 0.22
C THR A 198 12.62 11.36 1.25
N ILE A 199 11.60 11.28 2.10
CA ILE A 199 11.43 10.12 3.00
C ILE A 199 11.36 8.84 2.17
N GLU A 200 10.66 8.85 1.03
CA GLU A 200 10.55 7.69 0.16
C GLU A 200 11.93 7.17 -0.32
N SER A 201 12.82 8.07 -0.75
CA SER A 201 14.15 7.68 -1.22
C SER A 201 15.03 7.08 -0.12
N CYS A 202 14.77 7.41 1.14
CA CYS A 202 15.56 6.92 2.28
C CYS A 202 14.95 5.69 2.94
N LEU A 203 13.63 5.62 3.06
CA LEU A 203 12.93 4.63 3.89
C LEU A 203 12.26 3.52 3.08
N SER A 204 11.88 3.75 1.81
CA SER A 204 11.23 2.69 1.04
C SER A 204 12.20 1.54 0.73
N PRO A 205 11.71 0.28 0.63
CA PRO A 205 12.51 -0.84 0.20
C PRO A 205 13.29 -0.59 -1.09
N LYS A 206 12.64 0.03 -2.09
CA LYS A 206 13.29 0.42 -3.34
C LYS A 206 14.37 1.47 -3.12
N GLY A 207 14.07 2.51 -2.33
CA GLY A 207 15.00 3.60 -2.05
C GLY A 207 16.28 3.11 -1.35
N MET A 208 16.16 2.26 -0.34
CA MET A 208 17.31 1.66 0.34
C MET A 208 18.17 0.82 -0.62
N ILE A 209 17.53 0.00 -1.47
CA ILE A 209 18.24 -0.81 -2.49
C ILE A 209 18.94 0.09 -3.51
N GLU A 210 18.29 1.14 -3.98
CA GLU A 210 18.88 2.09 -4.94
C GLU A 210 20.06 2.84 -4.35
N GLN A 211 20.00 3.32 -3.11
CA GLN A 211 21.10 3.98 -2.42
C GLN A 211 22.32 3.05 -2.31
N TRP A 212 22.10 1.78 -1.92
CA TRP A 212 23.17 0.78 -1.92
C TRP A 212 23.76 0.60 -3.32
N ASN A 213 22.90 0.39 -4.30
CA ASN A 213 23.33 0.12 -5.67
C ASN A 213 24.03 1.32 -6.33
N LEU A 214 23.81 2.54 -5.90
CA LEU A 214 24.55 3.71 -6.34
C LEU A 214 25.95 3.80 -5.68
N SER A 215 26.05 3.42 -4.42
CA SER A 215 27.28 3.58 -3.62
C SER A 215 28.22 2.38 -3.69
N GLN A 216 27.74 1.18 -4.01
CA GLN A 216 28.51 -0.07 -3.97
C GLN A 216 28.65 -0.72 -5.33
N ARG A 217 29.76 -1.48 -5.53
CA ARG A 217 29.98 -2.26 -6.76
C ARG A 217 29.07 -3.49 -6.81
N GLU A 218 28.93 -4.18 -5.68
CA GLU A 218 28.03 -5.32 -5.54
C GLU A 218 26.59 -4.84 -5.47
N LYS A 219 25.77 -5.29 -6.42
CA LYS A 219 24.35 -4.90 -6.53
C LYS A 219 23.45 -5.89 -5.83
N VAL A 220 22.43 -5.38 -5.15
CA VAL A 220 21.40 -6.18 -4.49
C VAL A 220 20.03 -5.91 -5.12
N LYS A 221 19.12 -6.88 -4.99
CA LYS A 221 17.75 -6.79 -5.54
C LYS A 221 16.68 -6.80 -4.45
N THR A 222 17.02 -7.21 -3.23
CA THR A 222 16.09 -7.33 -2.11
C THR A 222 16.69 -6.77 -0.83
N LEU A 223 15.82 -6.38 0.12
CA LEU A 223 16.26 -5.95 1.46
C LEU A 223 16.98 -7.07 2.22
N ASP A 224 16.57 -8.32 2.02
CA ASP A 224 17.25 -9.48 2.62
C ASP A 224 18.69 -9.64 2.10
N GLN A 225 18.93 -9.40 0.81
CA GLN A 225 20.30 -9.36 0.28
C GLN A 225 21.08 -8.17 0.85
N LEU A 226 20.44 -7.01 0.97
CA LEU A 226 21.07 -5.82 1.56
C LEU A 226 21.45 -6.06 3.02
N SER A 227 20.58 -6.64 3.83
CA SER A 227 20.82 -6.88 5.27
C SER A 227 21.99 -7.83 5.56
N LYS A 228 22.35 -8.69 4.61
CA LYS A 228 23.49 -9.61 4.71
C LYS A 228 24.84 -8.92 4.46
N ASN A 229 24.84 -7.69 3.95
CA ASN A 229 26.05 -6.94 3.68
C ASN A 229 26.53 -6.18 4.92
N LYS A 230 27.77 -6.38 5.31
CA LYS A 230 28.38 -5.77 6.51
C LYS A 230 28.40 -4.23 6.47
N ASN A 231 28.41 -3.64 5.28
CA ASN A 231 28.47 -2.18 5.08
C ASN A 231 27.08 -1.55 4.89
N ALA A 232 26.01 -2.29 5.12
CA ALA A 232 24.63 -1.78 4.96
C ALA A 232 24.17 -0.90 6.12
N ASP A 233 24.93 -0.85 7.23
CA ASP A 233 24.56 -0.11 8.44
C ASP A 233 24.26 1.37 8.14
N THR A 234 25.04 2.03 7.29
CA THR A 234 24.82 3.45 6.91
C THR A 234 23.49 3.66 6.16
N ILE A 235 23.05 2.68 5.38
CA ILE A 235 21.74 2.73 4.70
C ILE A 235 20.60 2.57 5.72
N PHE A 236 20.78 1.66 6.69
CA PHE A 236 19.77 1.45 7.74
C PHE A 236 19.71 2.60 8.75
N GLU A 237 20.84 3.21 9.10
CA GLU A 237 20.89 4.42 9.93
C GLU A 237 20.11 5.57 9.26
N LYS A 238 20.35 5.78 7.98
CA LYS A 238 19.63 6.78 7.19
C LYS A 238 18.13 6.48 7.07
N ALA A 239 17.77 5.22 6.90
CA ALA A 239 16.37 4.81 6.92
C ALA A 239 15.72 5.05 8.29
N ALA A 240 16.45 4.79 9.39
CA ALA A 240 15.99 5.09 10.73
C ALA A 240 15.78 6.60 10.95
N GLU A 241 16.71 7.44 10.49
CA GLU A 241 16.57 8.90 10.55
C GLU A 241 15.33 9.37 9.79
N ALA A 242 15.09 8.85 8.58
CA ALA A 242 13.91 9.18 7.78
C ALA A 242 12.60 8.73 8.46
N PHE A 243 12.62 7.56 9.08
CA PHE A 243 11.49 7.04 9.84
C PHE A 243 11.17 7.92 11.06
N LEU A 244 12.19 8.25 11.87
CA LEU A 244 12.04 9.11 13.03
C LEU A 244 11.58 10.53 12.64
N PHE A 245 12.07 11.05 11.52
CA PHE A 245 11.60 12.32 10.98
C PHE A 245 10.10 12.26 10.61
N LEU A 246 9.66 11.18 9.97
CA LEU A 246 8.24 10.95 9.67
C LEU A 246 7.41 10.89 10.96
N ILE A 247 7.82 10.10 11.94
CA ILE A 247 7.14 10.01 13.25
C ILE A 247 7.02 11.41 13.90
N GLN A 248 8.11 12.17 13.94
CA GLN A 248 8.12 13.51 14.53
C GLN A 248 7.17 14.46 13.79
N ASN A 249 7.13 14.38 12.45
CA ASN A 249 6.20 15.15 11.64
C ASN A 249 4.75 14.80 12.01
N ARG A 250 4.43 13.51 12.11
CA ARG A 250 3.08 13.04 12.48
C ARG A 250 2.74 13.39 13.94
N ALA A 251 3.68 13.26 14.87
CA ALA A 251 3.46 13.64 16.25
C ALA A 251 3.10 15.14 16.41
N ARG A 252 3.72 16.02 15.60
CA ARG A 252 3.33 17.45 15.55
C ARG A 252 1.91 17.63 15.03
N PHE A 253 1.51 16.89 13.98
CA PHE A 253 0.15 16.91 13.45
C PHE A 253 -0.87 16.46 14.51
N PHE A 254 -0.62 15.34 15.20
CA PHE A 254 -1.50 14.87 16.28
C PHE A 254 -1.58 15.91 17.41
N LYS A 255 -0.45 16.46 17.84
CA LYS A 255 -0.40 17.50 18.88
C LYS A 255 -1.20 18.75 18.48
N ALA A 256 -1.11 19.20 17.24
CA ALA A 256 -1.90 20.34 16.72
C ALA A 256 -3.40 20.06 16.74
N ASN A 257 -3.80 18.79 16.68
CA ASN A 257 -5.18 18.33 16.80
C ASN A 257 -5.54 17.82 18.22
N HIS A 258 -4.77 18.22 19.25
CA HIS A 258 -5.00 17.87 20.67
C HIS A 258 -5.01 16.35 20.96
N ALA A 259 -4.28 15.57 20.16
CA ALA A 259 -4.17 14.12 20.28
C ALA A 259 -2.71 13.67 20.43
N LYS A 260 -2.51 12.39 20.72
CA LYS A 260 -1.21 11.72 20.76
C LYS A 260 -1.31 10.40 20.00
N ILE A 261 -0.24 10.00 19.35
CA ILE A 261 -0.15 8.70 18.70
C ILE A 261 -0.11 7.61 19.79
N GLU A 262 -1.06 6.70 19.77
CA GLU A 262 -1.19 5.56 20.69
C GLU A 262 -0.32 4.38 20.23
N LYS A 263 -0.25 4.16 18.91
CA LYS A 263 0.48 3.06 18.29
C LYS A 263 0.88 3.39 16.86
N ILE A 264 2.01 2.84 16.44
CA ILE A 264 2.46 2.84 15.05
C ILE A 264 2.51 1.39 14.57
N VAL A 265 1.91 1.11 13.42
CA VAL A 265 2.04 -0.18 12.74
C VAL A 265 2.82 0.01 11.45
N ILE A 266 3.84 -0.82 11.27
CA ILE A 266 4.66 -0.88 10.06
C ILE A 266 4.24 -2.13 9.28
N GLY A 267 3.86 -1.93 8.02
CA GLY A 267 3.29 -3.01 7.22
C GLY A 267 3.94 -3.21 5.86
N GLN A 268 3.36 -4.09 5.07
CA GLN A 268 3.81 -4.52 3.76
C GLN A 268 5.23 -5.13 3.80
N ARG A 269 6.04 -4.98 2.72
CA ARG A 269 7.42 -5.52 2.66
C ARG A 269 8.31 -4.92 3.73
N LEU A 270 8.11 -3.66 4.07
CA LEU A 270 8.88 -2.98 5.12
C LEU A 270 8.59 -3.61 6.49
N GLY A 271 7.31 -3.87 6.81
CA GLY A 271 6.92 -4.52 8.06
C GLY A 271 7.50 -5.93 8.19
N ILE A 272 7.42 -6.73 7.12
CA ILE A 272 8.01 -8.08 7.08
C ILE A 272 9.53 -8.02 7.29
N PHE A 273 10.22 -7.10 6.60
CA PHE A 273 11.67 -6.93 6.73
C PHE A 273 12.06 -6.44 8.13
N MET A 274 11.33 -5.46 8.65
CA MET A 274 11.66 -4.87 9.95
C MET A 274 11.44 -5.81 11.10
N ALA A 275 10.45 -6.73 11.03
CA ALA A 275 10.16 -7.69 12.08
C ALA A 275 11.39 -8.51 12.54
N ASP A 276 12.40 -8.68 11.66
CA ASP A 276 13.61 -9.45 11.94
C ASP A 276 14.92 -8.67 11.68
N SER A 277 14.87 -7.32 11.62
CA SER A 277 16.03 -6.52 11.20
C SER A 277 16.67 -5.70 12.33
N LYS A 278 17.96 -5.35 12.16
CA LYS A 278 18.66 -4.42 13.05
C LYS A 278 18.03 -3.03 13.12
N LEU A 279 17.24 -2.65 12.11
CA LEU A 279 16.54 -1.37 12.05
C LEU A 279 15.53 -1.21 13.19
N ILE A 280 14.96 -2.31 13.69
CA ILE A 280 14.08 -2.31 14.87
C ILE A 280 14.77 -1.66 16.07
N SER A 281 15.94 -2.17 16.44
CA SER A 281 16.66 -1.69 17.63
C SER A 281 16.97 -0.21 17.56
N LEU A 282 17.26 0.31 16.35
CA LEU A 282 17.47 1.74 16.11
C LEU A 282 16.19 2.55 16.32
N LEU A 283 15.04 2.03 15.96
CA LEU A 283 13.77 2.74 16.11
C LEU A 283 13.24 2.68 17.55
N GLU A 284 13.22 1.50 18.15
CA GLU A 284 12.71 1.28 19.51
C GLU A 284 13.50 2.06 20.56
N SER A 285 14.81 2.24 20.33
CA SER A 285 15.63 3.07 21.25
C SER A 285 15.43 4.58 21.08
N ASN A 286 14.73 5.03 20.03
CA ASN A 286 14.55 6.45 19.70
C ASN A 286 13.08 6.92 19.66
N THR A 287 12.13 6.07 20.06
CA THR A 287 10.72 6.44 20.20
C THR A 287 10.06 5.72 21.37
N ASP A 288 9.29 6.47 22.17
CA ASP A 288 8.46 5.92 23.25
C ASP A 288 7.07 5.45 22.75
N ILE A 289 6.78 5.63 21.46
CA ILE A 289 5.51 5.22 20.88
C ILE A 289 5.57 3.73 20.58
N PRO A 290 4.59 2.92 21.04
CA PRO A 290 4.55 1.49 20.75
C PRO A 290 4.58 1.22 19.25
N LEU A 291 5.56 0.42 18.82
CA LEU A 291 5.70 -0.07 17.44
C LEU A 291 5.16 -1.49 17.34
N ASP A 292 4.46 -1.81 16.27
CA ASP A 292 4.03 -3.17 15.92
C ASP A 292 4.28 -3.41 14.42
N TYR A 293 4.47 -4.67 14.04
CA TYR A 293 4.85 -5.05 12.68
C TYR A 293 3.77 -5.93 12.08
N SER A 294 3.17 -5.48 10.99
CA SER A 294 2.20 -6.27 10.25
C SER A 294 2.90 -7.10 9.18
N THR A 295 2.80 -8.42 9.33
CA THR A 295 3.35 -9.39 8.39
C THR A 295 2.28 -10.06 7.55
N ASP A 296 1.00 -9.83 7.85
CA ASP A 296 -0.12 -10.39 7.09
C ASP A 296 -0.34 -9.59 5.80
N ARG A 297 -0.29 -10.29 4.67
CA ARG A 297 -0.37 -9.69 3.35
C ARG A 297 -1.80 -9.45 2.88
N ARG A 298 -2.80 -9.86 3.67
CA ARG A 298 -4.23 -9.73 3.33
C ARG A 298 -4.85 -8.43 3.80
N THR A 299 -4.15 -7.64 4.61
CA THR A 299 -4.71 -6.45 5.27
C THR A 299 -5.34 -5.46 4.30
N ALA A 300 -4.72 -5.19 3.14
CA ALA A 300 -5.31 -4.31 2.14
C ALA A 300 -6.62 -4.87 1.55
N ALA A 301 -6.66 -6.17 1.24
CA ALA A 301 -7.88 -6.82 0.77
C ALA A 301 -9.00 -6.78 1.82
N LEU A 302 -8.67 -7.05 3.11
CA LEU A 302 -9.62 -6.94 4.22
C LEU A 302 -10.16 -5.51 4.38
N GLY A 303 -9.30 -4.50 4.25
CA GLY A 303 -9.70 -3.10 4.29
C GLY A 303 -10.59 -2.70 3.12
N ALA A 304 -10.31 -3.20 1.93
CA ALA A 304 -11.15 -2.98 0.74
C ALA A 304 -12.55 -3.60 0.93
N ALA A 305 -12.61 -4.83 1.45
CA ALA A 305 -13.87 -5.48 1.76
C ALA A 305 -14.66 -4.73 2.85
N TRP A 306 -13.99 -4.33 3.94
CA TRP A 306 -14.64 -3.54 5.00
C TRP A 306 -15.22 -2.24 4.46
N LYS A 307 -14.46 -1.53 3.63
CA LYS A 307 -14.92 -0.28 3.02
C LYS A 307 -16.14 -0.51 2.14
N ARG A 308 -16.18 -1.60 1.36
CA ARG A 308 -17.36 -1.99 0.55
C ARG A 308 -18.60 -2.25 1.38
N ILE A 309 -18.46 -2.90 2.55
CA ILE A 309 -19.58 -3.21 3.46
C ILE A 309 -20.15 -1.94 4.12
N CYS A 310 -19.27 -0.96 4.42
CA CYS A 310 -19.63 0.24 5.18
C CYS A 310 -19.89 1.49 4.29
N SER A 311 -19.86 1.34 2.97
CA SER A 311 -20.22 2.38 1.99
C SER A 311 -21.68 2.28 1.64
#